data_fc21989d244131a08fcaa8cce0997e38
#
_entry.id   fc21989d244131a08fcaa8cce0997e38
#
_cell.length_a   1.000
_cell.length_b   1.000
_cell.length_c   1.000
_cell.angle_alpha   90.00
_cell.angle_beta   90.00
_cell.angle_gamma   90.00
#
_symmetry.space_group_name_H-M   'P 1'
#
loop_
_entity.id
_entity.type
_entity.pdbx_description
1 polymer ?
#
loop_
_entity_poly.entity_id
_entity_poly.type
_entity_poly.pdbx_seq_one_letter_code
_entity_poly.pdbx_strand_id
1 'polypeptide(L)'
;YKKERVRVAGVDTPEKRTRNLEEKALGIDATNWLKEKLESAIAGDDDLIIRTELDGGVGKYGRLLGWLYVGESEVSLNELMIAEGYAHEYDGGTKNMDLEKLREVRRLHGTLV
;
A
#
# COMPACT_ATOMS: atom_id res chain seq x y z
N TYR A 1 21.08 16.60 1.54
CA TYR A 1 20.02 15.76 1.04
C TYR A 1 20.10 14.36 1.64
N LYS A 2 19.07 13.94 2.33
CA LYS A 2 19.02 12.64 2.97
C LYS A 2 17.84 11.85 2.44
N LYS A 3 18.12 10.66 1.91
CA LYS A 3 17.08 9.79 1.37
C LYS A 3 16.54 8.89 2.49
N GLU A 4 15.26 9.00 2.76
CA GLU A 4 14.61 8.16 3.74
C GLU A 4 13.61 7.20 3.11
N ARG A 5 13.48 6.03 3.70
CA ARG A 5 12.51 5.03 3.27
C ARG A 5 11.30 5.09 4.18
N VAL A 6 10.12 5.18 3.56
CA VAL A 6 8.85 5.20 4.27
C VAL A 6 8.07 3.95 3.87
N ARG A 7 7.66 3.18 4.86
CA ARG A 7 6.80 2.03 4.63
C ARG A 7 5.34 2.50 4.65
N VAL A 8 4.55 1.99 3.71
CA VAL A 8 3.10 2.29 3.67
C VAL A 8 2.44 1.64 4.87
N ALA A 9 1.87 2.47 5.75
CA ALA A 9 1.36 2.03 7.04
C ALA A 9 0.03 1.28 6.93
N GLY A 10 -0.17 0.32 7.81
CA GLY A 10 -1.44 -0.36 7.98
C GLY A 10 -1.83 -1.34 6.89
N VAL A 11 -0.93 -1.62 5.94
CA VAL A 11 -1.24 -2.52 4.82
C VAL A 11 -0.23 -3.66 4.74
N ASP A 12 -0.72 -4.82 4.30
CA ASP A 12 0.10 -5.97 3.96
C ASP A 12 -0.22 -6.35 2.52
N THR A 13 0.76 -6.13 1.63
CA THR A 13 0.62 -6.45 0.21
C THR A 13 1.20 -7.82 -0.08
N PRO A 14 0.71 -8.49 -1.15
CA PRO A 14 1.34 -9.73 -1.60
C PRO A 14 2.81 -9.54 -1.94
N GLU A 15 3.62 -10.56 -1.71
CA GLU A 15 5.05 -10.49 -1.93
C GLU A 15 5.38 -10.50 -3.43
N LYS A 16 6.34 -9.67 -3.84
CA LYS A 16 6.87 -9.69 -5.20
C LYS A 16 8.03 -10.66 -5.34
N ARG A 17 8.77 -10.86 -4.26
CA ARG A 17 9.92 -11.78 -4.22
C ARG A 17 9.46 -13.12 -3.67
N THR A 18 8.75 -13.88 -4.48
CA THR A 18 8.21 -15.17 -4.10
C THR A 18 8.22 -16.10 -5.31
N ARG A 19 8.24 -17.41 -5.02
CA ARG A 19 8.11 -18.43 -6.06
C ARG A 19 6.65 -18.69 -6.43
N ASN A 20 5.72 -18.21 -5.60
CA ASN A 20 4.29 -18.28 -5.89
C ASN A 20 3.94 -17.24 -6.94
N LEU A 21 3.67 -17.69 -8.17
CA LEU A 21 3.41 -16.79 -9.29
C LEU A 21 2.14 -15.98 -9.11
N GLU A 22 1.13 -16.53 -8.45
CA GLU A 22 -0.12 -15.82 -8.19
C GLU A 22 0.10 -14.67 -7.21
N GLU A 23 0.81 -14.95 -6.13
CA GLU A 23 1.14 -13.92 -5.15
C GLU A 23 2.02 -12.82 -5.77
N LYS A 24 3.01 -13.22 -6.55
CA LYS A 24 3.91 -12.30 -7.23
C LYS A 24 3.15 -11.34 -8.15
N ALA A 25 2.20 -11.88 -8.93
CA ALA A 25 1.39 -11.06 -9.83
C ALA A 25 0.57 -10.03 -9.06
N LEU A 26 -0.06 -10.43 -7.97
CA LEU A 26 -0.84 -9.51 -7.14
C LEU A 26 0.02 -8.47 -6.45
N GLY A 27 1.23 -8.84 -6.04
CA GLY A 27 2.20 -7.91 -5.47
C GLY A 27 2.66 -6.85 -6.47
N ILE A 28 2.91 -7.26 -7.70
CA ILE A 28 3.25 -6.35 -8.79
C ILE A 28 2.09 -5.40 -9.08
N ASP A 29 0.87 -5.92 -9.12
CA ASP A 29 -0.33 -5.11 -9.34
C ASP A 29 -0.49 -4.04 -8.24
N ALA A 30 -0.28 -4.41 -6.99
CA ALA A 30 -0.36 -3.47 -5.87
C ALA A 30 0.67 -2.35 -6.00
N THR A 31 1.91 -2.71 -6.37
CA THR A 31 2.97 -1.73 -6.59
C THR A 31 2.62 -0.78 -7.72
N ASN A 32 2.14 -1.32 -8.85
CA ASN A 32 1.77 -0.51 -10.01
C ASN A 32 0.60 0.41 -9.70
N TRP A 33 -0.40 -0.07 -8.96
CA TRP A 33 -1.53 0.75 -8.56
C TRP A 33 -1.09 1.97 -7.75
N LEU A 34 -0.26 1.75 -6.74
CA LEU A 34 0.24 2.85 -5.91
C LEU A 34 1.09 3.82 -6.72
N LYS A 35 1.96 3.29 -7.55
CA LYS A 35 2.81 4.10 -8.41
C LYS A 35 1.99 4.99 -9.34
N GLU A 36 0.95 4.45 -9.97
CA GLU A 36 0.06 5.21 -10.84
C GLU A 36 -0.67 6.32 -10.09
N LYS A 37 -1.14 6.04 -8.87
CA LYS A 37 -1.82 7.05 -8.05
C LYS A 37 -0.89 8.21 -7.71
N LEU A 38 0.35 7.90 -7.36
CA LEU A 38 1.34 8.93 -7.04
C LEU A 38 1.75 9.73 -8.27
N GLU A 39 1.98 9.07 -9.39
CA GLU A 39 2.33 9.74 -10.65
C GLU A 39 1.20 10.62 -11.15
N SER A 40 -0.04 10.16 -11.06
CA SER A 40 -1.21 10.94 -11.44
C SER A 40 -1.37 12.19 -10.57
N ALA A 41 -1.11 12.07 -9.28
CA ALA A 41 -1.17 13.21 -8.36
C ALA A 41 -0.12 14.27 -8.74
N ILE A 42 1.10 13.83 -9.02
CA ILE A 42 2.19 14.73 -9.41
C ILE A 42 1.89 15.39 -10.76
N ALA A 43 1.43 14.62 -11.74
CA ALA A 43 1.09 15.13 -13.06
C ALA A 43 -0.10 16.10 -13.03
N GLY A 44 -1.06 15.85 -12.15
CA GLY A 44 -2.24 16.70 -11.96
C GLY A 44 -2.02 17.91 -11.06
N ASP A 45 -0.79 18.08 -10.58
CA ASP A 45 -0.42 19.16 -9.67
C ASP A 45 -1.21 19.14 -8.36
N ASP A 46 -1.62 17.95 -7.94
CA ASP A 46 -2.28 17.76 -6.65
C ASP A 46 -1.24 17.72 -5.53
N ASP A 47 -1.62 18.20 -4.36
CA ASP A 47 -0.77 18.08 -3.18
C ASP A 47 -0.68 16.61 -2.75
N LEU A 48 0.54 16.14 -2.52
CA LEU A 48 0.76 14.84 -1.93
C LEU A 48 1.22 15.04 -0.49
N ILE A 49 0.40 14.59 0.45
CA ILE A 49 0.67 14.73 1.88
C ILE A 49 1.01 13.35 2.43
N ILE A 50 2.14 13.26 3.10
CA ILE A 50 2.57 12.04 3.78
C ILE A 50 2.59 12.32 5.27
N ARG A 51 1.71 11.63 6.01
CA ARG A 51 1.74 11.67 7.47
C ARG A 51 2.58 10.51 7.95
N THR A 52 3.58 10.79 8.77
CA THR A 52 4.53 9.77 9.21
C THR A 52 4.49 9.57 10.71
N GLU A 53 4.82 8.36 11.13
CA GLU A 53 5.09 8.05 12.54
C GLU A 53 6.19 7.00 12.61
N LEU A 54 6.85 6.90 13.76
CA LEU A 54 7.86 5.86 13.96
C LEU A 54 7.22 4.57 14.43
N ASP A 55 7.56 3.47 13.75
CA ASP A 55 7.11 2.14 14.13
C ASP A 55 7.76 1.71 15.43
N GLY A 56 6.95 1.33 16.42
CA GLY A 56 7.45 0.85 17.72
C GLY A 56 8.15 1.89 18.56
N GLY A 57 7.94 3.17 18.26
CA GLY A 57 8.59 4.24 19.02
C GLY A 57 10.09 4.25 18.82
N VAL A 58 10.85 4.12 19.90
CA VAL A 58 12.32 4.17 19.87
C VAL A 58 12.92 2.80 19.56
N GLY A 59 12.36 2.09 18.60
CA GLY A 59 12.92 0.79 18.21
C GLY A 59 14.24 0.92 17.48
N LYS A 60 15.08 -0.09 17.63
CA LYS A 60 16.39 -0.12 16.94
C LYS A 60 16.30 -0.15 15.42
N TYR A 61 15.14 -0.29 14.87
CA TYR A 61 14.94 -0.30 13.41
C TYR A 61 14.34 0.99 12.86
N GLY A 62 13.82 1.86 13.71
CA GLY A 62 13.41 3.22 13.36
C GLY A 62 12.68 3.37 12.03
N ARG A 63 11.76 2.47 11.69
CA ARG A 63 11.04 2.56 10.44
C ARG A 63 10.03 3.67 10.47
N LEU A 64 10.04 4.50 9.43
CA LEU A 64 8.98 5.47 9.21
C LEU A 64 7.80 4.76 8.55
N LEU A 65 6.63 4.91 9.17
CA LEU A 65 5.37 4.47 8.58
C LEU A 65 4.68 5.70 8.01
N GLY A 66 4.10 5.57 6.83
CA GLY A 66 3.46 6.68 6.16
C GLY A 66 2.05 6.39 5.71
N TRP A 67 1.16 7.35 5.96
CA TRP A 67 -0.17 7.41 5.36
C TRP A 67 -0.14 8.45 4.25
N LEU A 68 -0.57 8.05 3.05
CA LEU A 68 -0.48 8.87 1.85
C LEU A 68 -1.84 9.48 1.50
N TYR A 69 -1.88 10.80 1.37
CA TYR A 69 -3.10 11.53 1.01
C TYR A 69 -2.86 12.34 -0.25
N VAL A 70 -3.84 12.36 -1.15
CA VAL A 70 -3.76 13.12 -2.39
C VAL A 70 -4.82 14.22 -2.37
N GLY A 71 -4.40 15.45 -2.64
CA GLY A 71 -5.28 16.61 -2.64
C GLY A 71 -5.93 16.83 -1.30
N GLU A 72 -7.22 17.10 -1.30
CA GLU A 72 -7.99 17.34 -0.07
C GLU A 72 -8.71 16.09 0.43
N SER A 73 -8.34 14.91 -0.07
CA SER A 73 -8.98 13.67 0.32
C SER A 73 -8.75 13.35 1.80
N GLU A 74 -9.82 12.99 2.50
CA GLU A 74 -9.74 12.52 3.89
C GLU A 74 -9.39 11.04 3.96
N VAL A 75 -9.50 10.33 2.85
CA VAL A 75 -9.21 8.91 2.75
C VAL A 75 -7.80 8.73 2.21
N SER A 76 -6.97 7.99 2.94
CA SER A 76 -5.60 7.73 2.51
C SER A 76 -5.56 6.73 1.36
N LEU A 77 -4.46 6.76 0.58
CA LEU A 77 -4.20 5.72 -0.41
C LEU A 77 -4.04 4.35 0.27
N ASN A 78 -3.56 4.32 1.51
CA ASN A 78 -3.46 3.11 2.32
C ASN A 78 -4.84 2.43 2.46
N GLU A 79 -5.84 3.21 2.85
CA GLU A 79 -7.21 2.71 3.00
C GLU A 79 -7.80 2.28 1.66
N LEU A 80 -7.51 3.00 0.60
CA LEU A 80 -7.98 2.67 -0.74
C LEU A 80 -7.38 1.36 -1.24
N MET A 81 -6.10 1.09 -0.95
CA MET A 81 -5.47 -0.18 -1.31
C MET A 81 -6.25 -1.35 -0.72
N ILE A 82 -6.65 -1.24 0.53
CA ILE A 82 -7.41 -2.28 1.21
C ILE A 82 -8.81 -2.39 0.60
N ALA A 83 -9.48 -1.27 0.44
CA ALA A 83 -10.85 -1.24 -0.09
C ALA A 83 -10.96 -1.80 -1.51
N GLU A 84 -9.93 -1.58 -2.34
CA GLU A 84 -9.91 -2.05 -3.73
C GLU A 84 -9.28 -3.43 -3.92
N GLY A 85 -8.84 -4.07 -2.84
CA GLY A 85 -8.36 -5.44 -2.87
C GLY A 85 -6.90 -5.63 -3.26
N TYR A 86 -6.08 -4.59 -3.14
CA TYR A 86 -4.64 -4.70 -3.43
C TYR A 86 -3.84 -5.09 -2.20
N ALA A 87 -4.39 -4.93 -1.01
CA ALA A 87 -3.71 -5.24 0.24
C ALA A 87 -4.70 -5.66 1.31
N HIS A 88 -4.19 -6.39 2.30
CA HIS A 88 -4.93 -6.64 3.54
C HIS A 88 -4.59 -5.58 4.57
N GLU A 89 -5.48 -5.38 5.52
CA GLU A 89 -5.19 -4.56 6.68
C GLU A 89 -4.13 -5.25 7.54
N TYR A 90 -3.17 -4.48 8.03
CA TYR A 90 -2.10 -4.99 8.88
C TYR A 90 -1.94 -4.11 10.12
N ASP A 91 -2.07 -4.70 11.28
CA ASP A 91 -1.99 -4.01 12.57
C ASP A 91 -0.64 -4.16 13.28
N GLY A 92 0.32 -4.79 12.62
CA GLY A 92 1.63 -5.08 13.20
C GLY A 92 1.76 -6.48 13.80
N GLY A 93 0.67 -7.24 13.81
CA GLY A 93 0.66 -8.62 14.32
C GLY A 93 1.08 -9.65 13.28
N THR A 94 0.49 -10.82 13.36
CA THR A 94 0.76 -11.92 12.43
C THR A 94 0.19 -11.60 11.06
N LYS A 95 1.00 -11.76 10.03
CA LYS A 95 0.55 -11.57 8.65
C LYS A 95 -0.25 -12.78 8.18
N ASN A 96 -1.44 -12.53 7.68
CA ASN A 96 -2.31 -13.53 7.08
C ASN A 96 -2.66 -13.11 5.66
N MET A 97 -1.91 -13.63 4.69
CA MET A 97 -2.14 -13.30 3.29
C MET A 97 -3.18 -14.25 2.70
N ASP A 98 -4.38 -13.73 2.45
CA ASP A 98 -5.46 -14.46 1.79
C ASP A 98 -5.61 -13.92 0.36
N LEU A 99 -4.95 -14.58 -0.58
CA LEU A 99 -4.93 -14.17 -1.98
C LEU A 99 -6.31 -14.25 -2.64
N GLU A 100 -7.09 -15.26 -2.28
CA GLU A 100 -8.42 -15.45 -2.85
C GLU A 100 -9.36 -14.31 -2.47
N LYS A 101 -9.27 -13.84 -1.23
CA LYS A 101 -10.06 -12.72 -0.76
C LYS A 101 -9.70 -11.43 -1.52
N LEU A 102 -8.42 -11.21 -1.75
CA LEU A 102 -7.97 -10.05 -2.54
C LEU A 102 -8.50 -10.13 -3.97
N ARG A 103 -8.42 -11.30 -4.59
CA ARG A 103 -8.96 -11.50 -5.94
C ARG A 103 -10.44 -11.25 -6.00
N GLU A 104 -11.18 -11.74 -5.01
CA GLU A 104 -12.63 -11.56 -4.95
C GLU A 104 -13.00 -10.09 -4.91
N VAL A 105 -12.35 -9.31 -4.05
CA VAL A 105 -12.58 -7.86 -3.98
C VAL A 105 -12.23 -7.19 -5.31
N ARG A 106 -11.10 -7.57 -5.92
CA ARG A 106 -10.70 -7.00 -7.19
C ARG A 106 -11.64 -7.36 -8.34
N ARG A 107 -12.24 -8.55 -8.31
CA ARG A 107 -13.28 -8.91 -9.29
C ARG A 107 -14.50 -8.03 -9.15
N LEU A 108 -14.91 -7.75 -7.90
CA LEU A 108 -16.04 -6.87 -7.63
C LEU A 108 -15.79 -5.46 -8.14
N HIS A 109 -14.54 -4.99 -8.11
CA HIS A 109 -14.16 -3.68 -8.64
C HIS A 109 -13.83 -3.70 -10.14
N GLY A 110 -13.86 -4.88 -10.77
CA GLY A 110 -13.56 -5.00 -12.20
C GLY A 110 -12.10 -4.75 -12.55
N THR A 111 -11.18 -4.90 -11.61
CA THR A 111 -9.74 -4.61 -11.81
C THR A 111 -8.88 -5.87 -11.94
N LEU A 112 -9.44 -7.04 -11.75
CA LEU A 112 -8.71 -8.29 -11.94
C LEU A 112 -8.83 -8.77 -13.38
N VAL A 113 -7.68 -8.97 -13.99
CA VAL A 113 -7.61 -9.48 -15.36
C VAL A 113 -7.55 -11.00 -15.35
#